data_f999e549af0a67e2b7fa9fe5326bc560
#
_entry.id   f999e549af0a67e2b7fa9fe5326bc560
#
_cell.length_a   1.000
_cell.length_b   1.000
_cell.length_c   1.000
_cell.angle_alpha   90.00
_cell.angle_beta   90.00
_cell.angle_gamma   90.00
#
_symmetry.space_group_name_H-M   'P 1'
#
loop_
_entity.id
_entity.type
_entity.pdbx_description
1 polymer ?
#
loop_
_entity_poly.entity_id
_entity_poly.type
_entity_poly.pdbx_seq_one_letter_code
_entity_poly.pdbx_strand_id
1 'polypeptide(L)'
;MPDPRTFREPAPGTSRVTIRDVARAAKVSVSTVSHALNDTGTLSRDTRERVAATAAELGYQAHPMARGLRGGHSGVIGLSIRALDDTGTYRADGAHHFERIAGAAAVAALESAFGLMLIPYPAGPSLERVALWADGYIIEDPVSSDPLVTHLQNANIPLVTVGWDPSRKSKTAWVSTDGRRHTTEVLELLRGRGARQVTFISGTERNSWNMQSEAAYRAWARDHGVKPQLIRLPAASGSAGGQSAVATLLKNSRTPDAFYCQTGRHAAGAARALLDAGLEVPRDVLIVAGSDAEECRTSPTPITALDLRPEHLGREAVELLVSIVESRQVKRQRLIEPLLHLRASTER
;
A
#
# COMPACT_ATOMS: atom_id res chain seq x y z
N MET A 1 -13.57 31.73 -14.32
CA MET A 1 -12.84 30.73 -13.52
C MET A 1 -11.45 31.27 -13.27
N PRO A 2 -10.97 31.45 -12.03
CA PRO A 2 -9.63 31.95 -11.76
C PRO A 2 -8.59 30.86 -12.08
N ASP A 3 -7.47 31.28 -12.66
CA ASP A 3 -6.32 30.44 -13.03
C ASP A 3 -5.74 29.72 -11.78
N PRO A 4 -5.60 28.37 -11.75
CA PRO A 4 -5.08 27.61 -10.60
C PRO A 4 -3.57 27.77 -10.37
N ARG A 5 -2.87 28.67 -11.05
CA ARG A 5 -1.40 28.84 -10.99
C ARG A 5 -0.91 30.07 -10.26
N THR A 6 -1.77 30.82 -9.58
CA THR A 6 -1.31 31.89 -8.71
C THR A 6 -0.83 31.35 -7.37
N PHE A 7 0.45 31.03 -7.26
CA PHE A 7 1.12 30.98 -5.97
C PHE A 7 0.91 32.33 -5.27
N ARG A 8 0.10 32.34 -4.21
CA ARG A 8 0.05 33.50 -3.31
C ARG A 8 1.44 33.64 -2.68
N GLU A 9 2.10 34.75 -2.92
CA GLU A 9 3.26 35.14 -2.11
C GLU A 9 2.85 35.15 -0.62
N PRO A 10 3.68 34.57 0.28
CA PRO A 10 3.38 34.57 1.71
C PRO A 10 3.36 36.05 2.17
N ALA A 11 2.35 36.39 2.98
CA ALA A 11 2.21 37.71 3.57
C ALA A 11 3.51 38.14 4.29
N PRO A 12 3.95 39.37 4.21
CA PRO A 12 5.13 39.88 4.91
C PRO A 12 4.85 39.84 6.43
N GLY A 13 5.54 38.92 7.17
CA GLY A 13 5.42 38.85 8.64
C GLY A 13 5.71 37.51 9.32
N THR A 14 5.85 36.41 8.56
CA THR A 14 6.17 35.09 9.16
C THR A 14 7.35 34.42 8.45
N SER A 15 8.48 35.08 8.38
CA SER A 15 9.71 34.39 7.95
C SER A 15 10.15 33.45 9.09
N ARG A 16 10.10 32.16 8.82
CA ARG A 16 10.61 31.12 9.74
C ARG A 16 12.07 31.45 10.07
N VAL A 17 12.41 31.47 11.36
CA VAL A 17 13.79 31.67 11.82
C VAL A 17 14.74 30.72 11.12
N THR A 18 15.80 31.21 10.57
CA THR A 18 16.80 30.47 9.79
C THR A 18 18.07 30.21 10.62
N ILE A 19 18.89 29.24 10.20
CA ILE A 19 20.21 29.01 10.81
C ILE A 19 21.11 30.28 10.74
N ARG A 20 20.90 31.14 9.76
CA ARG A 20 21.63 32.40 9.63
C ARG A 20 21.25 33.40 10.72
N ASP A 21 20.01 33.39 11.16
CA ASP A 21 19.52 34.24 12.23
C ASP A 21 20.10 33.81 13.57
N VAL A 22 20.16 32.49 13.82
CA VAL A 22 20.86 31.94 15.01
C VAL A 22 22.34 32.27 14.99
N ALA A 23 23.01 32.15 13.82
CA ALA A 23 24.44 32.47 13.67
C ALA A 23 24.71 33.96 14.00
N ARG A 24 23.85 34.85 13.51
CA ARG A 24 23.94 36.27 13.77
C ARG A 24 23.71 36.60 15.26
N ALA A 25 22.70 36.01 15.87
CA ALA A 25 22.37 36.24 17.28
C ALA A 25 23.42 35.66 18.22
N ALA A 26 23.90 34.45 17.98
CA ALA A 26 24.94 33.81 18.76
C ALA A 26 26.38 34.32 18.47
N LYS A 27 26.54 35.24 17.48
CA LYS A 27 27.83 35.81 17.02
C LYS A 27 28.85 34.74 16.63
N VAL A 28 28.42 33.75 15.87
CA VAL A 28 29.29 32.68 15.36
C VAL A 28 29.02 32.43 13.87
N SER A 29 29.84 31.63 13.22
CA SER A 29 29.58 31.23 11.83
C SER A 29 28.42 30.28 11.70
N VAL A 30 27.77 30.21 10.52
CA VAL A 30 26.71 29.21 10.23
C VAL A 30 27.22 27.76 10.40
N SER A 31 28.48 27.50 10.06
CA SER A 31 29.12 26.20 10.30
C SER A 31 29.25 25.88 11.79
N THR A 32 29.62 26.88 12.62
CA THR A 32 29.67 26.73 14.08
C THR A 32 28.30 26.40 14.68
N VAL A 33 27.24 27.11 14.24
CA VAL A 33 25.86 26.79 14.66
C VAL A 33 25.51 25.36 14.27
N SER A 34 25.83 24.97 13.04
CA SER A 34 25.58 23.61 12.57
C SER A 34 26.30 22.55 13.40
N HIS A 35 27.57 22.75 13.71
CA HIS A 35 28.35 21.84 14.53
C HIS A 35 27.83 21.77 15.98
N ALA A 36 27.45 22.90 16.55
CA ALA A 36 26.90 22.97 17.91
C ALA A 36 25.58 22.24 18.06
N LEU A 37 24.63 22.43 17.12
CA LEU A 37 23.31 21.81 17.19
C LEU A 37 23.29 20.31 16.79
N ASN A 38 24.34 19.84 16.11
CA ASN A 38 24.44 18.41 15.71
C ASN A 38 25.49 17.64 16.53
N ASP A 39 26.03 18.23 17.57
CA ASP A 39 27.06 17.66 18.44
C ASP A 39 28.30 17.15 17.68
N THR A 40 28.70 17.81 16.58
CA THR A 40 29.84 17.48 15.73
C THR A 40 30.96 18.51 15.86
N GLY A 41 32.18 18.14 15.44
CA GLY A 41 33.33 19.05 15.47
C GLY A 41 33.89 19.33 16.87
N THR A 42 35.02 20.00 16.91
CA THR A 42 35.75 20.38 18.15
C THR A 42 35.29 21.77 18.62
N LEU A 43 34.10 21.88 19.19
CA LEU A 43 33.64 23.14 19.80
C LEU A 43 33.71 23.08 21.31
N SER A 44 34.05 24.23 21.97
CA SER A 44 34.00 24.30 23.43
C SER A 44 32.54 24.11 23.94
N ARG A 45 32.42 23.56 25.13
CA ARG A 45 31.12 23.36 25.79
C ARG A 45 30.33 24.68 25.89
N ASP A 46 30.97 25.75 26.28
CA ASP A 46 30.41 27.10 26.36
C ASP A 46 29.81 27.58 25.02
N THR A 47 30.48 27.31 23.90
CA THR A 47 29.97 27.67 22.57
C THR A 47 28.76 26.86 22.20
N ARG A 48 28.72 25.54 22.53
CA ARG A 48 27.56 24.67 22.30
C ARG A 48 26.34 25.13 23.08
N GLU A 49 26.52 25.38 24.40
CA GLU A 49 25.46 25.83 25.30
C GLU A 49 24.88 27.19 24.86
N ARG A 50 25.76 28.15 24.50
CA ARG A 50 25.31 29.46 24.00
C ARG A 50 24.51 29.35 22.70
N VAL A 51 24.97 28.56 21.74
CA VAL A 51 24.26 28.37 20.47
C VAL A 51 22.92 27.66 20.67
N ALA A 52 22.86 26.63 21.54
CA ALA A 52 21.63 25.91 21.87
C ALA A 52 20.61 26.85 22.55
N ALA A 53 21.03 27.65 23.51
CA ALA A 53 20.18 28.64 24.19
C ALA A 53 19.63 29.65 23.18
N THR A 54 20.51 30.23 22.33
CA THR A 54 20.07 31.19 21.31
C THR A 54 19.09 30.59 20.31
N ALA A 55 19.29 29.34 19.91
CA ALA A 55 18.38 28.65 19.02
C ALA A 55 16.99 28.43 19.66
N ALA A 56 16.97 28.06 20.94
CA ALA A 56 15.73 27.90 21.71
C ALA A 56 14.99 29.23 21.90
N GLU A 57 15.70 30.32 22.27
CA GLU A 57 15.12 31.66 22.43
C GLU A 57 14.49 32.18 21.14
N LEU A 58 15.12 31.94 19.98
CA LEU A 58 14.60 32.33 18.68
C LEU A 58 13.52 31.39 18.14
N GLY A 59 13.24 30.27 18.80
CA GLY A 59 12.32 29.24 18.30
C GLY A 59 12.84 28.55 17.02
N TYR A 60 14.17 28.53 16.83
CA TYR A 60 14.76 27.88 15.65
C TYR A 60 14.62 26.38 15.72
N GLN A 61 13.98 25.82 14.72
CA GLN A 61 13.96 24.38 14.47
C GLN A 61 14.72 24.06 13.18
N ALA A 62 15.74 23.22 13.30
CA ALA A 62 16.48 22.77 12.12
C ALA A 62 15.52 22.10 11.13
N HIS A 63 15.55 22.56 9.87
CA HIS A 63 14.69 22.00 8.83
C HIS A 63 15.04 20.53 8.60
N PRO A 64 14.07 19.58 8.62
CA PRO A 64 14.35 18.15 8.43
C PRO A 64 15.19 17.87 7.18
N MET A 65 14.88 18.54 6.06
CA MET A 65 15.68 18.46 4.83
C MET A 65 17.14 18.89 5.01
N ALA A 66 17.42 19.90 5.87
CA ALA A 66 18.78 20.34 6.13
C ALA A 66 19.58 19.35 6.98
N ARG A 67 18.91 18.51 7.75
CA ARG A 67 19.54 17.37 8.47
C ARG A 67 19.88 16.22 7.51
N GLY A 68 18.95 15.84 6.63
CA GLY A 68 19.16 14.77 5.63
C GLY A 68 20.31 15.07 4.66
N LEU A 69 20.45 16.34 4.20
CA LEU A 69 21.52 16.77 3.28
C LEU A 69 22.94 16.65 3.85
N ARG A 70 23.11 16.39 5.16
CA ARG A 70 24.41 16.27 5.83
C ARG A 70 24.73 14.87 6.33
N GLY A 71 24.05 13.84 5.81
CA GLY A 71 24.30 12.44 6.21
C GLY A 71 23.59 12.03 7.51
N GLY A 72 22.66 12.85 8.02
CA GLY A 72 21.79 12.52 9.15
C GLY A 72 20.42 12.07 8.65
N HIS A 73 19.73 11.25 9.44
CA HIS A 73 18.35 10.85 9.17
C HIS A 73 17.40 12.04 9.25
N SER A 74 16.44 12.11 8.30
CA SER A 74 15.37 13.11 8.34
C SER A 74 14.36 12.83 9.46
N GLY A 75 14.30 11.58 9.92
CA GLY A 75 13.29 11.07 10.84
C GLY A 75 11.92 10.94 10.17
N VAL A 76 11.87 10.83 8.84
CA VAL A 76 10.62 10.69 8.08
C VAL A 76 10.77 9.54 7.08
N ILE A 77 9.74 8.72 6.99
CA ILE A 77 9.59 7.69 5.94
C ILE A 77 8.39 8.03 5.06
N GLY A 78 8.48 7.66 3.78
CA GLY A 78 7.41 7.86 2.81
C GLY A 78 6.57 6.60 2.62
N LEU A 79 5.25 6.74 2.49
CA LEU A 79 4.35 5.68 2.05
C LEU A 79 3.67 6.12 0.76
N SER A 80 3.89 5.38 -0.32
CA SER A 80 3.22 5.59 -1.59
C SER A 80 2.10 4.59 -1.78
N ILE A 81 0.89 5.12 -1.93
CA ILE A 81 -0.32 4.36 -2.23
C ILE A 81 -0.68 4.63 -3.68
N ARG A 82 -0.94 3.57 -4.44
CA ARG A 82 -1.39 3.67 -5.82
C ARG A 82 -2.84 4.13 -5.86
N ALA A 83 -3.16 5.07 -6.76
CA ALA A 83 -4.54 5.40 -7.07
C ALA A 83 -5.24 4.17 -7.69
N LEU A 84 -6.52 3.99 -7.36
CA LEU A 84 -7.29 2.84 -7.85
C LEU A 84 -7.70 2.99 -9.33
N ASP A 85 -7.55 4.18 -9.92
CA ASP A 85 -7.88 4.46 -11.30
C ASP A 85 -6.77 5.23 -12.04
N ASP A 86 -6.82 5.24 -13.37
CA ASP A 86 -5.85 5.92 -14.23
C ASP A 86 -5.95 7.46 -14.15
N THR A 87 -6.98 8.00 -13.47
CA THR A 87 -7.17 9.45 -13.30
C THR A 87 -6.40 10.00 -12.10
N GLY A 88 -5.75 9.13 -11.32
CA GLY A 88 -5.02 9.51 -10.10
C GLY A 88 -5.95 9.89 -8.95
N THR A 89 -7.21 9.48 -9.00
CA THR A 89 -8.19 9.79 -7.95
C THR A 89 -8.07 8.80 -6.80
N TYR A 90 -7.80 9.32 -5.61
CA TYR A 90 -7.86 8.57 -4.36
C TYR A 90 -9.30 8.66 -3.83
N ARG A 91 -10.06 7.58 -3.92
CA ARG A 91 -11.43 7.52 -3.40
C ARG A 91 -11.47 6.81 -2.06
N ALA A 92 -12.00 7.49 -1.06
CA ALA A 92 -12.21 6.91 0.27
C ALA A 92 -13.19 5.72 0.26
N ASP A 93 -14.17 5.74 -0.63
CA ASP A 93 -15.22 4.72 -0.77
C ASP A 93 -14.76 3.38 -1.38
N GLY A 94 -13.49 3.13 -1.50
CA GLY A 94 -12.95 1.89 -2.07
C GLY A 94 -11.61 1.44 -1.52
N ALA A 95 -11.05 2.19 -0.60
CA ALA A 95 -9.67 2.06 -0.17
C ALA A 95 -9.47 1.48 1.23
N HIS A 96 -10.50 0.85 1.84
CA HIS A 96 -10.41 0.35 3.23
C HIS A 96 -9.17 -0.51 3.49
N HIS A 97 -8.73 -1.31 2.53
CA HIS A 97 -7.50 -2.09 2.66
C HIS A 97 -6.27 -1.17 2.81
N PHE A 98 -6.15 -0.17 1.95
CA PHE A 98 -5.03 0.78 1.93
C PHE A 98 -5.07 1.74 3.11
N GLU A 99 -6.26 2.18 3.54
CA GLU A 99 -6.44 3.01 4.73
C GLU A 99 -6.00 2.28 6.00
N ARG A 100 -6.32 0.97 6.11
CA ARG A 100 -5.91 0.11 7.22
C ARG A 100 -4.38 -0.08 7.24
N ILE A 101 -3.75 -0.28 6.08
CA ILE A 101 -2.28 -0.33 5.95
C ILE A 101 -1.67 1.01 6.38
N ALA A 102 -2.17 2.14 5.84
CA ALA A 102 -1.64 3.46 6.14
C ALA A 102 -1.80 3.83 7.62
N GLY A 103 -2.94 3.52 8.22
CA GLY A 103 -3.19 3.73 9.65
C GLY A 103 -2.22 2.95 10.53
N ALA A 104 -2.03 1.66 10.24
CA ALA A 104 -1.09 0.82 10.99
C ALA A 104 0.38 1.24 10.76
N ALA A 105 0.72 1.62 9.53
CA ALA A 105 2.04 2.17 9.22
C ALA A 105 2.32 3.47 9.97
N ALA A 106 1.30 4.36 10.10
CA ALA A 106 1.45 5.60 10.86
C ALA A 106 1.74 5.33 12.34
N VAL A 107 1.00 4.40 12.96
CA VAL A 107 1.24 4.01 14.36
C VAL A 107 2.64 3.40 14.53
N ALA A 108 3.04 2.47 13.66
CA ALA A 108 4.36 1.82 13.73
C ALA A 108 5.51 2.82 13.50
N ALA A 109 5.33 3.80 12.63
CA ALA A 109 6.30 4.87 12.43
C ALA A 109 6.48 5.72 13.69
N LEU A 110 5.37 6.13 14.34
CA LEU A 110 5.41 6.87 15.60
C LEU A 110 6.10 6.08 16.71
N GLU A 111 5.79 4.78 16.86
CA GLU A 111 6.45 3.88 17.83
C GLU A 111 7.95 3.76 17.58
N SER A 112 8.38 3.91 16.33
CA SER A 112 9.79 3.89 15.88
C SER A 112 10.44 5.28 15.89
N ALA A 113 9.77 6.31 16.40
CA ALA A 113 10.22 7.73 16.38
C ALA A 113 10.43 8.32 14.97
N PHE A 114 9.70 7.82 13.96
CA PHE A 114 9.66 8.37 12.62
C PHE A 114 8.33 9.06 12.33
N GLY A 115 8.39 10.13 11.54
CA GLY A 115 7.20 10.67 10.87
C GLY A 115 6.84 9.85 9.63
N LEU A 116 5.54 9.69 9.35
CA LEU A 116 5.06 9.08 8.10
C LEU A 116 4.51 10.15 7.17
N MET A 117 4.99 10.17 5.93
CA MET A 117 4.49 11.05 4.88
C MET A 117 3.81 10.22 3.79
N LEU A 118 2.55 10.51 3.51
CA LEU A 118 1.87 9.95 2.35
C LEU A 118 2.32 10.68 1.09
N ILE A 119 2.74 9.93 0.09
CA ILE A 119 3.11 10.46 -1.22
C ILE A 119 2.22 9.85 -2.29
N PRO A 120 1.73 10.65 -3.25
CA PRO A 120 0.99 10.11 -4.37
C PRO A 120 1.89 9.19 -5.18
N TYR A 121 1.33 8.10 -5.69
CA TYR A 121 2.04 7.27 -6.66
C TYR A 121 2.21 8.10 -7.96
N PRO A 122 3.46 8.34 -8.41
CA PRO A 122 3.68 9.24 -9.54
C PRO A 122 3.22 8.59 -10.84
N ALA A 123 2.38 9.29 -11.59
CA ALA A 123 2.01 8.92 -12.94
C ALA A 123 2.92 9.65 -13.97
N GLY A 124 3.51 8.89 -14.90
CA GLY A 124 4.30 9.43 -16.02
C GLY A 124 5.49 10.31 -15.59
N PRO A 125 5.69 11.49 -16.20
CA PRO A 125 6.87 12.35 -15.97
C PRO A 125 6.96 12.95 -14.56
N SER A 126 6.00 12.68 -13.67
CA SER A 126 6.00 13.17 -12.29
C SER A 126 7.01 12.44 -11.38
N LEU A 127 7.65 11.37 -11.84
CA LEU A 127 8.69 10.64 -11.09
C LEU A 127 9.84 11.54 -10.62
N GLU A 128 10.25 12.50 -11.45
CA GLU A 128 11.30 13.47 -11.11
C GLU A 128 10.90 14.41 -9.96
N ARG A 129 9.62 14.52 -9.64
CA ARG A 129 9.08 15.35 -8.56
C ARG A 129 8.89 14.59 -7.24
N VAL A 130 9.16 13.29 -7.21
CA VAL A 130 9.13 12.55 -5.96
C VAL A 130 10.22 13.09 -5.06
N ALA A 131 9.81 13.68 -3.95
CA ALA A 131 10.74 14.26 -3.00
C ALA A 131 11.59 13.15 -2.37
N LEU A 132 12.85 13.01 -2.80
CA LEU A 132 13.79 11.99 -2.34
C LEU A 132 14.48 12.37 -1.01
N TRP A 133 13.78 13.02 -0.09
CA TRP A 133 14.34 13.52 1.16
C TRP A 133 13.96 12.69 2.40
N ALA A 134 13.06 11.72 2.26
CA ALA A 134 12.76 10.79 3.34
C ALA A 134 13.88 9.73 3.46
N ASP A 135 14.02 9.17 4.66
CA ASP A 135 15.05 8.18 4.96
C ASP A 135 14.83 6.85 4.25
N GLY A 136 13.60 6.60 3.82
CA GLY A 136 13.21 5.45 3.05
C GLY A 136 11.75 5.49 2.65
N TYR A 137 11.32 4.51 1.83
CA TYR A 137 9.98 4.48 1.27
C TYR A 137 9.33 3.11 1.38
N ILE A 138 8.03 3.12 1.63
CA ILE A 138 7.15 1.95 1.49
C ILE A 138 6.32 2.16 0.23
N ILE A 139 6.31 1.17 -0.65
CA ILE A 139 5.53 1.19 -1.89
C ILE A 139 4.53 0.05 -1.86
N GLU A 140 3.26 0.39 -1.99
CA GLU A 140 2.20 -0.59 -1.98
C GLU A 140 1.89 -1.10 -3.38
N ASP A 141 1.66 -2.42 -3.46
CA ASP A 141 1.29 -3.17 -4.67
C ASP A 141 2.06 -2.76 -5.93
N PRO A 142 3.40 -2.83 -5.92
CA PRO A 142 4.17 -2.50 -7.11
C PRO A 142 3.78 -3.40 -8.28
N VAL A 143 3.70 -2.81 -9.46
CA VAL A 143 3.47 -3.56 -10.70
C VAL A 143 4.76 -4.12 -11.28
N SER A 144 4.66 -4.99 -12.27
CA SER A 144 5.82 -5.52 -12.99
C SER A 144 6.63 -4.40 -13.63
N SER A 145 7.93 -4.33 -13.33
CA SER A 145 8.85 -3.26 -13.75
C SER A 145 8.44 -1.88 -13.25
N ASP A 146 8.06 -1.81 -12.00
CA ASP A 146 7.56 -0.61 -11.36
C ASP A 146 8.54 0.56 -11.46
N PRO A 147 8.11 1.71 -12.05
CA PRO A 147 9.01 2.82 -12.29
C PRO A 147 9.45 3.52 -10.99
N LEU A 148 8.59 3.58 -9.96
CA LEU A 148 8.94 4.20 -8.68
C LEU A 148 9.95 3.33 -7.91
N VAL A 149 9.74 2.01 -7.89
CA VAL A 149 10.71 1.06 -7.32
C VAL A 149 12.06 1.21 -8.02
N THR A 150 12.06 1.29 -9.36
CA THR A 150 13.27 1.47 -10.16
C THR A 150 13.98 2.78 -9.84
N HIS A 151 13.24 3.87 -9.74
CA HIS A 151 13.76 5.20 -9.45
C HIS A 151 14.44 5.25 -8.08
N LEU A 152 13.77 4.74 -7.04
CA LEU A 152 14.33 4.70 -5.67
C LEU A 152 15.56 3.79 -5.57
N GLN A 153 15.56 2.63 -6.25
CA GLN A 153 16.73 1.74 -6.28
C GLN A 153 17.94 2.39 -6.95
N ASN A 154 17.72 3.09 -8.07
CA ASN A 154 18.81 3.80 -8.77
C ASN A 154 19.38 4.96 -7.93
N ALA A 155 18.56 5.56 -7.09
CA ALA A 155 18.99 6.59 -6.15
C ALA A 155 19.59 6.02 -4.85
N ASN A 156 19.72 4.69 -4.71
CA ASN A 156 20.17 4.00 -3.50
C ASN A 156 19.37 4.36 -2.24
N ILE A 157 18.08 4.65 -2.38
CA ILE A 157 17.21 5.00 -1.26
C ILE A 157 16.62 3.70 -0.67
N PRO A 158 16.66 3.52 0.66
CA PRO A 158 16.02 2.40 1.33
C PRO A 158 14.55 2.27 0.94
N LEU A 159 14.13 1.07 0.55
CA LEU A 159 12.73 0.82 0.23
C LEU A 159 12.28 -0.57 0.65
N VAL A 160 11.02 -0.65 1.02
CA VAL A 160 10.26 -1.88 1.26
C VAL A 160 8.99 -1.83 0.42
N THR A 161 8.54 -2.97 -0.08
CA THR A 161 7.25 -3.03 -0.77
C THR A 161 6.25 -3.89 0.00
N VAL A 162 4.98 -3.50 -0.02
CA VAL A 162 3.87 -4.38 0.36
C VAL A 162 3.39 -5.06 -0.93
N GLY A 163 3.51 -6.40 -0.98
CA GLY A 163 3.61 -7.10 -2.25
C GLY A 163 5.02 -6.96 -2.84
N TRP A 164 5.30 -7.54 -3.99
CA TRP A 164 6.58 -7.37 -4.68
C TRP A 164 6.40 -7.07 -6.16
N ASP A 165 7.35 -6.35 -6.74
CA ASP A 165 7.44 -6.21 -8.20
C ASP A 165 7.71 -7.59 -8.82
N PRO A 166 6.80 -8.14 -9.64
CA PRO A 166 6.94 -9.47 -10.23
C PRO A 166 8.24 -9.67 -11.01
N SER A 167 8.82 -8.60 -11.56
CA SER A 167 10.09 -8.64 -12.30
C SER A 167 11.32 -8.57 -11.40
N ARG A 168 11.19 -8.27 -10.09
CA ARG A 168 12.30 -7.93 -9.18
C ARG A 168 12.20 -8.56 -7.79
N LYS A 169 11.43 -9.61 -7.60
CA LYS A 169 11.15 -10.25 -6.30
C LYS A 169 12.39 -10.46 -5.41
N SER A 170 13.52 -10.86 -5.99
CA SER A 170 14.74 -11.15 -5.24
C SER A 170 15.57 -9.91 -4.91
N LYS A 171 15.31 -8.76 -5.53
CA LYS A 171 16.14 -7.54 -5.43
C LYS A 171 15.58 -6.52 -4.45
N THR A 172 14.36 -6.71 -3.95
CA THR A 172 13.65 -5.75 -3.09
C THR A 172 13.33 -6.40 -1.76
N ALA A 173 13.37 -5.63 -0.69
CA ALA A 173 12.77 -6.03 0.58
C ALA A 173 11.25 -5.89 0.47
N TRP A 174 10.51 -6.88 0.97
CA TRP A 174 9.07 -6.87 0.87
C TRP A 174 8.37 -7.60 2.02
N VAL A 175 7.12 -7.20 2.26
CA VAL A 175 6.15 -7.88 3.12
C VAL A 175 4.94 -8.24 2.26
N SER A 176 4.45 -9.45 2.31
CA SER A 176 3.33 -9.90 1.45
C SER A 176 2.61 -11.10 2.03
N THR A 177 1.51 -11.49 1.41
CA THR A 177 0.87 -12.79 1.60
C THR A 177 1.28 -13.76 0.48
N ASP A 178 1.11 -15.07 0.67
CA ASP A 178 1.33 -16.06 -0.39
C ASP A 178 0.06 -16.22 -1.24
N GLY A 179 -0.11 -15.33 -2.23
CA GLY A 179 -1.28 -15.34 -3.09
C GLY A 179 -1.48 -16.65 -3.87
N ARG A 180 -0.40 -17.39 -4.18
CA ARG A 180 -0.50 -18.69 -4.84
C ARG A 180 -1.15 -19.73 -3.92
N ARG A 181 -0.61 -19.88 -2.71
CA ARG A 181 -1.08 -20.87 -1.74
C ARG A 181 -2.53 -20.58 -1.36
N HIS A 182 -2.85 -19.35 -0.98
CA HIS A 182 -4.20 -19.02 -0.51
C HIS A 182 -5.25 -19.08 -1.61
N THR A 183 -4.90 -18.75 -2.86
CA THR A 183 -5.79 -18.98 -4.00
C THR A 183 -6.09 -20.47 -4.16
N THR A 184 -5.08 -21.34 -4.05
CA THR A 184 -5.28 -22.79 -4.13
C THR A 184 -6.17 -23.29 -2.99
N GLU A 185 -5.93 -22.84 -1.75
CA GLU A 185 -6.73 -23.19 -0.57
C GLU A 185 -8.21 -22.78 -0.74
N VAL A 186 -8.49 -21.59 -1.26
CA VAL A 186 -9.85 -21.13 -1.55
C VAL A 186 -10.51 -21.99 -2.63
N LEU A 187 -9.80 -22.35 -3.69
CA LEU A 187 -10.33 -23.20 -4.76
C LEU A 187 -10.62 -24.61 -4.27
N GLU A 188 -9.77 -25.17 -3.40
CA GLU A 188 -10.01 -26.47 -2.77
C GLU A 188 -11.18 -26.42 -1.78
N LEU A 189 -11.35 -25.31 -1.04
CA LEU A 189 -12.54 -25.09 -0.22
C LEU A 189 -13.81 -25.14 -1.07
N LEU A 190 -13.86 -24.38 -2.16
CA LEU A 190 -15.01 -24.35 -3.07
C LEU A 190 -15.30 -25.73 -3.66
N ARG A 191 -14.26 -26.45 -4.07
CA ARG A 191 -14.37 -27.82 -4.56
C ARG A 191 -14.90 -28.77 -3.48
N GLY A 192 -14.41 -28.68 -2.26
CA GLY A 192 -14.88 -29.46 -1.11
C GLY A 192 -16.35 -29.19 -0.78
N ARG A 193 -16.89 -28.02 -1.16
CA ARG A 193 -18.30 -27.64 -1.07
C ARG A 193 -19.12 -28.01 -2.31
N GLY A 194 -18.53 -28.79 -3.22
CA GLY A 194 -19.20 -29.34 -4.40
C GLY A 194 -19.09 -28.53 -5.68
N ALA A 195 -18.40 -27.38 -5.67
CA ALA A 195 -18.18 -26.61 -6.90
C ALA A 195 -17.18 -27.33 -7.83
N ARG A 196 -17.56 -27.50 -9.09
CA ARG A 196 -16.74 -28.10 -10.14
C ARG A 196 -16.27 -27.05 -11.15
N GLN A 197 -17.15 -26.09 -11.46
CA GLN A 197 -16.86 -24.98 -12.35
C GLN A 197 -16.80 -23.68 -11.56
N VAL A 198 -15.59 -23.16 -11.35
CA VAL A 198 -15.34 -21.89 -10.65
C VAL A 198 -15.00 -20.81 -11.67
N THR A 199 -15.69 -19.67 -11.62
CA THR A 199 -15.29 -18.47 -12.34
C THR A 199 -14.42 -17.61 -11.43
N PHE A 200 -13.22 -17.25 -11.91
CA PHE A 200 -12.32 -16.37 -11.18
C PHE A 200 -12.40 -14.93 -11.71
N ILE A 201 -12.69 -13.98 -10.83
CA ILE A 201 -12.67 -12.54 -11.13
C ILE A 201 -11.41 -11.95 -10.52
N SER A 202 -10.43 -11.62 -11.39
CA SER A 202 -9.11 -11.07 -11.02
C SER A 202 -9.04 -9.56 -11.28
N GLY A 203 -7.98 -8.90 -10.79
CA GLY A 203 -7.65 -7.52 -11.15
C GLY A 203 -6.99 -7.41 -12.52
N THR A 204 -6.96 -6.19 -13.09
CA THR A 204 -6.23 -5.88 -14.33
C THR A 204 -4.77 -5.53 -14.08
N GLU A 205 -4.44 -5.06 -12.89
CA GLU A 205 -3.11 -4.60 -12.50
C GLU A 205 -2.12 -5.78 -12.49
N ARG A 206 -0.92 -5.56 -13.03
CA ARG A 206 0.13 -6.58 -13.12
C ARG A 206 1.01 -6.61 -11.86
N ASN A 207 0.39 -6.60 -10.69
CA ASN A 207 1.07 -6.77 -9.40
C ASN A 207 1.25 -8.26 -9.04
N SER A 208 2.03 -8.53 -7.99
CA SER A 208 2.34 -9.90 -7.57
C SER A 208 1.09 -10.67 -7.14
N TRP A 209 0.14 -10.02 -6.49
CA TRP A 209 -1.07 -10.66 -5.98
C TRP A 209 -1.96 -11.19 -7.11
N ASN A 210 -2.31 -10.33 -8.07
CA ASN A 210 -3.12 -10.74 -9.24
C ASN A 210 -2.42 -11.83 -10.04
N MET A 211 -1.12 -11.66 -10.34
CA MET A 211 -0.37 -12.61 -11.18
C MET A 211 -0.23 -13.99 -10.52
N GLN A 212 0.02 -14.04 -9.21
CA GLN A 212 0.12 -15.31 -8.49
C GLN A 212 -1.23 -16.02 -8.41
N SER A 213 -2.30 -15.28 -8.10
CA SER A 213 -3.64 -15.85 -7.99
C SER A 213 -4.15 -16.37 -9.33
N GLU A 214 -3.94 -15.64 -10.44
CA GLU A 214 -4.26 -16.14 -11.77
C GLU A 214 -3.46 -17.39 -12.14
N ALA A 215 -2.17 -17.42 -11.83
CA ALA A 215 -1.32 -18.57 -12.10
C ALA A 215 -1.77 -19.79 -11.28
N ALA A 216 -2.13 -19.61 -10.01
CA ALA A 216 -2.67 -20.66 -9.16
C ALA A 216 -4.01 -21.19 -9.68
N TYR A 217 -4.92 -20.30 -10.05
CA TYR A 217 -6.21 -20.66 -10.61
C TYR A 217 -6.07 -21.48 -11.92
N ARG A 218 -5.18 -21.05 -12.83
CA ARG A 218 -4.93 -21.79 -14.08
C ARG A 218 -4.28 -23.15 -13.84
N ALA A 219 -3.37 -23.26 -12.88
CA ALA A 219 -2.77 -24.52 -12.49
C ALA A 219 -3.84 -25.45 -11.90
N TRP A 220 -4.63 -24.96 -10.96
CA TRP A 220 -5.73 -25.72 -10.35
C TRP A 220 -6.73 -26.20 -11.39
N ALA A 221 -7.16 -25.34 -12.32
CA ALA A 221 -8.09 -25.70 -13.38
C ALA A 221 -7.55 -26.82 -14.28
N ARG A 222 -6.26 -26.73 -14.67
CA ARG A 222 -5.57 -27.79 -15.46
C ARG A 222 -5.52 -29.09 -14.69
N ASP A 223 -5.13 -29.05 -13.41
CA ASP A 223 -4.91 -30.25 -12.57
C ASP A 223 -6.23 -30.98 -12.28
N HIS A 224 -7.37 -30.26 -12.38
CA HIS A 224 -8.72 -30.81 -12.22
C HIS A 224 -9.47 -31.04 -13.55
N GLY A 225 -8.83 -30.81 -14.70
CA GLY A 225 -9.46 -30.97 -16.01
C GLY A 225 -10.62 -30.00 -16.29
N VAL A 226 -10.60 -28.81 -15.65
CA VAL A 226 -11.63 -27.79 -15.78
C VAL A 226 -11.17 -26.71 -16.77
N LYS A 227 -12.07 -26.26 -17.66
CA LYS A 227 -11.78 -25.13 -18.55
C LYS A 227 -11.74 -23.83 -17.72
N PRO A 228 -10.61 -23.10 -17.69
CA PRO A 228 -10.54 -21.84 -16.93
C PRO A 228 -11.53 -20.81 -17.43
N GLN A 229 -12.26 -20.19 -16.52
CA GLN A 229 -13.17 -19.07 -16.78
C GLN A 229 -12.72 -17.87 -15.97
N LEU A 230 -12.00 -16.95 -16.61
CA LEU A 230 -11.34 -15.81 -16.01
C LEU A 230 -11.92 -14.51 -16.53
N ILE A 231 -12.34 -13.64 -15.62
CA ILE A 231 -12.75 -12.26 -15.87
C ILE A 231 -11.73 -11.34 -15.24
N ARG A 232 -11.29 -10.28 -15.94
CA ARG A 232 -10.44 -9.25 -15.36
C ARG A 232 -11.17 -7.94 -15.24
N LEU A 233 -11.14 -7.35 -14.06
CA LEU A 233 -11.79 -6.08 -13.77
C LEU A 233 -10.81 -5.13 -13.09
N PRO A 234 -10.77 -3.84 -13.46
CA PRO A 234 -10.05 -2.85 -12.68
C PRO A 234 -10.55 -2.82 -11.23
N ALA A 235 -9.65 -2.73 -10.25
CA ALA A 235 -10.03 -2.63 -8.85
C ALA A 235 -10.97 -1.44 -8.58
N ALA A 236 -10.78 -0.34 -9.31
CA ALA A 236 -11.64 0.85 -9.28
C ALA A 236 -13.11 0.60 -9.69
N SER A 237 -13.39 -0.45 -10.45
CA SER A 237 -14.76 -0.77 -10.88
C SER A 237 -15.68 -1.21 -9.73
N GLY A 238 -15.10 -1.68 -8.62
CA GLY A 238 -15.79 -2.00 -7.37
C GLY A 238 -16.99 -2.92 -7.53
N SER A 239 -17.98 -2.75 -6.68
CA SER A 239 -19.20 -3.60 -6.71
C SER A 239 -19.98 -3.47 -8.01
N ALA A 240 -20.05 -2.29 -8.61
CA ALA A 240 -20.73 -2.09 -9.88
C ALA A 240 -20.07 -2.88 -11.02
N GLY A 241 -18.74 -2.92 -11.06
CA GLY A 241 -17.99 -3.73 -12.02
C GLY A 241 -18.23 -5.22 -11.85
N GLY A 242 -18.21 -5.72 -10.61
CA GLY A 242 -18.53 -7.10 -10.28
C GLY A 242 -19.96 -7.49 -10.70
N GLN A 243 -20.95 -6.65 -10.37
CA GLN A 243 -22.34 -6.85 -10.75
C GLN A 243 -22.52 -6.92 -12.28
N SER A 244 -21.99 -5.93 -13.00
CA SER A 244 -22.10 -5.87 -14.47
C SER A 244 -21.46 -7.08 -15.15
N ALA A 245 -20.27 -7.48 -14.70
CA ALA A 245 -19.54 -8.61 -15.28
C ALA A 245 -20.28 -9.93 -15.07
N VAL A 246 -20.80 -10.18 -13.87
CA VAL A 246 -21.56 -11.40 -13.57
C VAL A 246 -22.90 -11.41 -14.28
N ALA A 247 -23.64 -10.28 -14.30
CA ALA A 247 -24.90 -10.17 -15.06
C ALA A 247 -24.68 -10.45 -16.56
N THR A 248 -23.58 -9.99 -17.14
CA THR A 248 -23.21 -10.27 -18.52
C THR A 248 -22.87 -11.76 -18.74
N LEU A 249 -22.13 -12.37 -17.82
CA LEU A 249 -21.80 -13.78 -17.87
C LEU A 249 -23.05 -14.66 -17.83
N LEU A 250 -23.97 -14.39 -16.91
CA LEU A 250 -25.22 -15.16 -16.75
C LEU A 250 -26.12 -15.14 -18.00
N LYS A 251 -26.09 -14.04 -18.77
CA LYS A 251 -26.83 -13.95 -20.05
C LYS A 251 -26.22 -14.76 -21.17
N ASN A 252 -24.91 -14.93 -21.16
CA ASN A 252 -24.14 -15.46 -22.31
C ASN A 252 -23.53 -16.85 -22.08
N SER A 253 -23.62 -17.37 -20.87
CA SER A 253 -22.96 -18.60 -20.49
C SER A 253 -23.77 -19.40 -19.47
N ARG A 254 -23.43 -20.71 -19.33
CA ARG A 254 -23.94 -21.50 -18.23
C ARG A 254 -23.48 -20.92 -16.89
N THR A 255 -24.38 -20.84 -15.92
CA THR A 255 -24.08 -20.42 -14.54
C THR A 255 -22.99 -21.30 -13.96
N PRO A 256 -21.88 -20.73 -13.44
CA PRO A 256 -20.85 -21.49 -12.75
C PRO A 256 -21.33 -21.95 -11.37
N ASP A 257 -20.68 -22.99 -10.80
CA ASP A 257 -21.03 -23.47 -9.46
C ASP A 257 -20.52 -22.50 -8.38
N ALA A 258 -19.49 -21.71 -8.69
CA ALA A 258 -18.91 -20.74 -7.76
C ALA A 258 -18.22 -19.56 -8.45
N PHE A 259 -18.18 -18.44 -7.74
CA PHE A 259 -17.32 -17.31 -8.02
C PHE A 259 -16.22 -17.20 -6.95
N TYR A 260 -14.98 -17.08 -7.39
CA TYR A 260 -13.88 -16.58 -6.59
C TYR A 260 -13.52 -15.18 -7.09
N CYS A 261 -13.78 -14.16 -6.28
CA CYS A 261 -13.52 -12.77 -6.64
C CYS A 261 -12.30 -12.28 -5.87
N GLN A 262 -11.28 -11.77 -6.57
CA GLN A 262 -10.05 -11.29 -5.95
C GLN A 262 -10.34 -10.22 -4.88
N THR A 263 -11.24 -9.28 -5.15
CA THR A 263 -11.62 -8.25 -4.19
C THR A 263 -13.00 -8.48 -3.60
N GLY A 264 -13.18 -8.10 -2.33
CA GLY A 264 -14.47 -8.20 -1.64
C GLY A 264 -15.57 -7.37 -2.31
N ARG A 265 -15.24 -6.22 -2.88
CA ARG A 265 -16.19 -5.37 -3.60
C ARG A 265 -16.71 -6.05 -4.87
N HIS A 266 -15.83 -6.69 -5.66
CA HIS A 266 -16.30 -7.50 -6.80
C HIS A 266 -17.17 -8.66 -6.35
N ALA A 267 -16.85 -9.31 -5.22
CA ALA A 267 -17.66 -10.39 -4.67
C ALA A 267 -19.06 -9.92 -4.25
N ALA A 268 -19.17 -8.77 -3.60
CA ALA A 268 -20.45 -8.17 -3.25
C ALA A 268 -21.28 -7.82 -4.49
N GLY A 269 -20.63 -7.29 -5.53
CA GLY A 269 -21.28 -7.05 -6.82
C GLY A 269 -21.77 -8.33 -7.49
N ALA A 270 -20.96 -9.40 -7.46
CA ALA A 270 -21.34 -10.72 -7.96
C ALA A 270 -22.55 -11.27 -7.22
N ALA A 271 -22.58 -11.19 -5.88
CA ALA A 271 -23.71 -11.61 -5.06
C ALA A 271 -25.00 -10.86 -5.45
N ARG A 272 -24.89 -9.56 -5.68
CA ARG A 272 -26.04 -8.74 -6.13
C ARG A 272 -26.56 -9.17 -7.49
N ALA A 273 -25.66 -9.44 -8.45
CA ALA A 273 -26.08 -9.91 -9.79
C ALA A 273 -26.78 -11.27 -9.73
N LEU A 274 -26.33 -12.17 -8.87
CA LEU A 274 -26.97 -13.48 -8.65
C LEU A 274 -28.37 -13.30 -8.06
N LEU A 275 -28.50 -12.47 -7.04
CA LEU A 275 -29.79 -12.15 -6.44
C LEU A 275 -30.77 -11.55 -7.47
N ASP A 276 -30.32 -10.60 -8.28
CA ASP A 276 -31.12 -9.96 -9.35
C ASP A 276 -31.55 -10.97 -10.43
N ALA A 277 -30.78 -12.06 -10.60
CA ALA A 277 -31.09 -13.17 -11.51
C ALA A 277 -31.95 -14.28 -10.87
N GLY A 278 -32.36 -14.12 -9.62
CA GLY A 278 -33.15 -15.11 -8.87
C GLY A 278 -32.36 -16.33 -8.41
N LEU A 279 -31.03 -16.26 -8.36
CA LEU A 279 -30.14 -17.32 -7.89
C LEU A 279 -29.80 -17.11 -6.41
N GLU A 280 -29.87 -18.17 -5.62
CA GLU A 280 -29.60 -18.13 -4.19
C GLU A 280 -28.15 -18.54 -3.87
N VAL A 281 -27.50 -17.70 -3.07
CA VAL A 281 -26.18 -17.96 -2.48
C VAL A 281 -26.42 -18.46 -1.04
N PRO A 282 -25.93 -19.61 -0.62
CA PRO A 282 -24.99 -20.52 -1.31
C PRO A 282 -25.66 -21.67 -2.09
N ARG A 283 -27.00 -21.76 -2.07
CA ARG A 283 -27.73 -22.92 -2.59
C ARG A 283 -27.42 -23.22 -4.06
N ASP A 284 -27.50 -22.22 -4.92
CA ASP A 284 -27.32 -22.37 -6.35
C ASP A 284 -25.86 -22.09 -6.76
N VAL A 285 -25.25 -21.06 -6.17
CA VAL A 285 -23.88 -20.61 -6.47
C VAL A 285 -23.13 -20.23 -5.18
N LEU A 286 -21.88 -20.67 -5.05
CA LEU A 286 -21.00 -20.28 -3.96
C LEU A 286 -20.21 -19.01 -4.31
N ILE A 287 -19.86 -18.20 -3.30
CA ILE A 287 -19.01 -17.03 -3.49
C ILE A 287 -17.92 -16.97 -2.41
N VAL A 288 -16.68 -16.70 -2.84
CA VAL A 288 -15.57 -16.37 -1.94
C VAL A 288 -14.87 -15.10 -2.44
N ALA A 289 -14.45 -14.25 -1.50
CA ALA A 289 -13.64 -13.06 -1.74
C ALA A 289 -12.17 -13.31 -1.34
N GLY A 290 -11.24 -12.89 -2.18
CA GLY A 290 -9.78 -12.95 -1.93
C GLY A 290 -9.27 -11.83 -1.01
N SER A 291 -10.09 -10.82 -0.72
CA SER A 291 -9.86 -9.83 0.32
C SER A 291 -11.16 -9.51 1.05
N ASP A 292 -11.11 -9.42 2.38
CA ASP A 292 -12.31 -9.03 3.16
C ASP A 292 -12.59 -7.53 3.03
N ALA A 293 -13.85 -7.21 2.85
CA ALA A 293 -14.36 -5.85 2.76
C ALA A 293 -15.64 -5.72 3.59
N GLU A 294 -16.03 -4.50 3.91
CA GLU A 294 -17.27 -4.24 4.63
C GLU A 294 -18.48 -4.81 3.88
N GLU A 295 -18.49 -4.66 2.57
CA GLU A 295 -19.54 -5.19 1.69
C GLU A 295 -19.67 -6.72 1.76
N CYS A 296 -18.59 -7.44 2.07
CA CYS A 296 -18.66 -8.89 2.29
C CYS A 296 -19.41 -9.23 3.57
N ARG A 297 -19.27 -8.41 4.61
CA ARG A 297 -19.92 -8.61 5.92
C ARG A 297 -21.36 -8.15 5.91
N THR A 298 -21.67 -7.08 5.18
CA THR A 298 -23.01 -6.44 5.10
C THR A 298 -23.87 -6.96 3.97
N SER A 299 -23.35 -7.86 3.11
CA SER A 299 -24.13 -8.53 2.07
C SER A 299 -25.32 -9.28 2.67
N PRO A 300 -26.49 -9.33 1.99
CA PRO A 300 -27.64 -10.12 2.45
C PRO A 300 -27.30 -11.59 2.81
N THR A 301 -26.38 -12.19 2.05
CA THR A 301 -25.68 -13.41 2.42
C THR A 301 -24.23 -13.06 2.68
N PRO A 302 -23.77 -13.03 3.96
CA PRO A 302 -22.39 -12.69 4.29
C PRO A 302 -21.39 -13.55 3.53
N ILE A 303 -20.38 -12.90 2.91
CA ILE A 303 -19.47 -13.55 1.96
C ILE A 303 -18.22 -14.04 2.69
N THR A 304 -17.89 -15.32 2.53
CA THR A 304 -16.62 -15.93 2.94
C THR A 304 -15.46 -15.17 2.31
N ALA A 305 -14.47 -14.77 3.11
CA ALA A 305 -13.40 -13.90 2.63
C ALA A 305 -12.06 -14.16 3.33
N LEU A 306 -10.97 -13.88 2.63
CA LEU A 306 -9.63 -13.81 3.23
C LEU A 306 -9.41 -12.42 3.83
N ASP A 307 -9.15 -12.33 5.13
CA ASP A 307 -8.56 -11.14 5.72
C ASP A 307 -7.04 -11.17 5.48
N LEU A 308 -6.55 -10.33 4.61
CA LEU A 308 -5.12 -10.21 4.27
C LEU A 308 -4.30 -9.56 5.39
N ARG A 309 -4.93 -9.21 6.51
CA ARG A 309 -4.33 -8.58 7.70
C ARG A 309 -3.56 -7.29 7.36
N PRO A 310 -4.21 -6.31 6.73
CA PRO A 310 -3.55 -5.08 6.27
C PRO A 310 -2.82 -4.33 7.39
N GLU A 311 -3.30 -4.39 8.63
CA GLU A 311 -2.62 -3.79 9.78
C GLU A 311 -1.26 -4.44 10.05
N HIS A 312 -1.18 -5.76 9.92
CA HIS A 312 0.10 -6.47 10.05
C HIS A 312 1.03 -6.16 8.89
N LEU A 313 0.51 -6.08 7.67
CA LEU A 313 1.30 -5.71 6.50
C LEU A 313 1.92 -4.32 6.67
N GLY A 314 1.13 -3.33 7.11
CA GLY A 314 1.59 -1.96 7.33
C GLY A 314 2.64 -1.86 8.42
N ARG A 315 2.41 -2.49 9.58
CA ARG A 315 3.38 -2.54 10.68
C ARG A 315 4.69 -3.18 10.28
N GLU A 316 4.64 -4.38 9.73
CA GLU A 316 5.82 -5.14 9.31
C GLU A 316 6.62 -4.42 8.23
N ALA A 317 5.95 -3.69 7.33
CA ALA A 317 6.62 -2.89 6.31
C ALA A 317 7.43 -1.74 6.93
N VAL A 318 6.87 -1.04 7.92
CA VAL A 318 7.59 0.01 8.66
C VAL A 318 8.75 -0.56 9.45
N GLU A 319 8.53 -1.61 10.25
CA GLU A 319 9.58 -2.25 11.05
C GLU A 319 10.74 -2.75 10.19
N LEU A 320 10.43 -3.31 9.02
CA LEU A 320 11.44 -3.76 8.07
C LEU A 320 12.20 -2.57 7.47
N LEU A 321 11.50 -1.51 7.07
CA LEU A 321 12.12 -0.31 6.50
C LEU A 321 13.03 0.38 7.53
N VAL A 322 12.54 0.61 8.74
CA VAL A 322 13.32 1.21 9.83
C VAL A 322 14.59 0.39 10.11
N SER A 323 14.45 -0.95 10.16
CA SER A 323 15.61 -1.83 10.34
C SER A 323 16.65 -1.69 9.22
N ILE A 324 16.20 -1.47 7.97
CA ILE A 324 17.11 -1.24 6.83
C ILE A 324 17.77 0.13 6.93
N VAL A 325 17.01 1.17 7.25
CA VAL A 325 17.50 2.54 7.44
C VAL A 325 18.57 2.59 8.52
N GLU A 326 18.35 1.90 9.64
CA GLU A 326 19.29 1.78 10.74
C GLU A 326 20.42 0.74 10.50
N SER A 327 20.54 0.23 9.28
CA SER A 327 21.57 -0.74 8.88
C SER A 327 21.58 -2.04 9.71
N ARG A 328 20.43 -2.43 10.27
CA ARG A 328 20.30 -3.71 11.00
C ARG A 328 20.26 -4.88 10.02
N GLN A 329 20.87 -6.01 10.40
CA GLN A 329 20.75 -7.24 9.63
C GLN A 329 19.39 -7.89 9.86
N VAL A 330 18.56 -7.98 8.81
CA VAL A 330 17.19 -8.51 8.90
C VAL A 330 16.84 -9.37 7.68
N LYS A 331 15.89 -10.29 7.88
CA LYS A 331 15.28 -11.02 6.77
C LYS A 331 14.47 -10.03 5.93
N ARG A 332 14.89 -9.85 4.67
CA ARG A 332 14.32 -8.85 3.75
C ARG A 332 12.99 -9.25 3.11
N GLN A 333 12.54 -10.46 3.31
CA GLN A 333 11.31 -11.00 2.70
C GLN A 333 10.46 -11.63 3.79
N ARG A 334 9.27 -11.10 4.03
CA ARG A 334 8.36 -11.53 5.09
C ARG A 334 7.01 -11.92 4.50
N LEU A 335 6.53 -13.08 4.89
CA LEU A 335 5.17 -13.54 4.56
C LEU A 335 4.28 -13.38 5.79
N ILE A 336 3.12 -12.78 5.58
CA ILE A 336 2.05 -12.66 6.56
C ILE A 336 0.97 -13.69 6.21
N GLU A 337 0.54 -14.44 7.20
CA GLU A 337 -0.53 -15.41 7.06
C GLU A 337 -1.89 -14.70 7.11
N PRO A 338 -2.73 -14.75 6.07
CA PRO A 338 -4.08 -14.23 6.10
C PRO A 338 -5.00 -15.14 6.94
N LEU A 339 -6.16 -14.60 7.32
CA LEU A 339 -7.19 -15.34 8.04
C LEU A 339 -8.38 -15.59 7.10
N LEU A 340 -8.82 -16.84 7.01
CA LEU A 340 -10.03 -17.17 6.28
C LEU A 340 -11.24 -17.05 7.20
N HIS A 341 -12.14 -16.12 6.90
CA HIS A 341 -13.43 -15.97 7.56
C HIS A 341 -14.50 -16.73 6.78
N LEU A 342 -14.86 -17.91 7.26
CA LEU A 342 -16.00 -18.65 6.73
C LEU A 342 -17.30 -17.94 7.09
N ARG A 343 -18.20 -17.79 6.10
CA ARG A 343 -19.50 -17.14 6.24
C ARG A 343 -20.54 -17.87 5.39
N ALA A 344 -21.79 -17.44 5.49
CA ALA A 344 -22.95 -18.07 4.86
C ALA A 344 -22.80 -18.37 3.36
N SER A 345 -22.03 -17.57 2.60
CA SER A 345 -21.88 -17.76 1.14
C SER A 345 -21.19 -19.07 0.70
N THR A 346 -20.65 -19.83 1.65
CA THR A 346 -20.06 -21.16 1.42
C THR A 346 -20.58 -22.25 2.35
N GLU A 347 -21.59 -21.95 3.16
CA GLU A 347 -22.24 -22.93 4.06
C GLU A 347 -23.31 -23.69 3.28
N ARG A 348 -22.90 -24.79 2.64
CA ARG A 348 -23.73 -25.71 1.86
C ARG A 348 -23.78 -27.07 2.53
#